data_85663aef2ef5a63a0fe0381f30ed3ead
#
_entry.id   85663aef2ef5a63a0fe0381f30ed3ead
#
_cell.length_a   1.000
_cell.length_b   1.000
_cell.length_c   1.000
_cell.angle_alpha   90.00
_cell.angle_beta   90.00
_cell.angle_gamma   90.00
#
_symmetry.space_group_name_H-M   'P 1'
#
loop_
_entity.id
_entity.type
_entity.pdbx_description
1 polymer ?
#
loop_
_entity_poly.entity_id
_entity_poly.type
_entity_poly.pdbx_seq_one_letter_code
_entity_poly.pdbx_strand_id
1 'polypeptide(L)'
;MKLELLHISKQYGKKTAVEDTSLVLTNGVWRISGISKCGKTTLLRLLTGSVKPTEGKLFYNERNMFEDYPQYKAVLGYLPQHFEPDHVFTVKEYLNYISAYKGLSKKQTKRRTAEALGALRLWEVRDKKIARLSKGMRQRVGIAQAVLNRPEVLVLDEPSAYLDEREENLFYELAGEFFQDRIVIITERSSLDEAKSRCEEMVDWNLTMKNGKVGSI
;
A
#
# COMPACT_ATOMS: atom_id res chain seq x y z
N MET A 1 -16.53 4.70 -2.48
CA MET A 1 -15.77 3.65 -3.23
C MET A 1 -15.96 2.33 -2.52
N LYS A 2 -15.89 1.22 -3.26
CA LYS A 2 -16.14 -0.13 -2.72
C LYS A 2 -15.24 -1.13 -3.39
N LEU A 3 -14.51 -1.93 -2.61
CA LEU A 3 -13.69 -3.05 -3.06
C LEU A 3 -14.26 -4.32 -2.42
N GLU A 4 -14.68 -5.27 -3.23
CA GLU A 4 -15.36 -6.49 -2.77
C GLU A 4 -14.57 -7.73 -3.15
N LEU A 5 -14.40 -8.59 -2.18
CA LEU A 5 -13.86 -9.93 -2.33
C LEU A 5 -15.01 -10.91 -2.14
N LEU A 6 -15.23 -11.80 -3.11
CA LEU A 6 -16.28 -12.82 -3.04
C LEU A 6 -15.61 -14.20 -3.14
N HIS A 7 -15.60 -14.93 -2.01
CA HIS A 7 -15.07 -16.29 -1.89
C HIS A 7 -13.65 -16.46 -2.45
N ILE A 8 -12.79 -15.47 -2.14
CA ILE A 8 -11.42 -15.42 -2.66
C ILE A 8 -10.55 -16.48 -1.98
N SER A 9 -9.95 -17.33 -2.80
CA SER A 9 -8.90 -18.26 -2.37
C SER A 9 -7.65 -18.10 -3.22
N LYS A 10 -6.48 -18.32 -2.62
CA LYS A 10 -5.20 -18.37 -3.33
C LYS A 10 -4.34 -19.52 -2.85
N GLN A 11 -4.01 -20.39 -3.79
CA GLN A 11 -3.13 -21.54 -3.55
C GLN A 11 -1.84 -21.42 -4.37
N TYR A 12 -0.75 -21.86 -3.79
CA TYR A 12 0.54 -22.04 -4.44
C TYR A 12 0.98 -23.51 -4.25
N GLY A 13 0.79 -24.32 -5.30
CA GLY A 13 0.95 -25.76 -5.20
C GLY A 13 0.00 -26.35 -4.13
N LYS A 14 0.56 -26.99 -3.09
CA LYS A 14 -0.21 -27.57 -1.98
C LYS A 14 -0.51 -26.61 -0.83
N LYS A 15 0.04 -25.38 -0.89
CA LYS A 15 -0.10 -24.40 0.19
C LYS A 15 -1.21 -23.42 -0.11
N THR A 16 -2.24 -23.37 0.72
CA THR A 16 -3.26 -22.32 0.73
C THR A 16 -2.70 -21.09 1.46
N ALA A 17 -2.61 -19.98 0.75
CA ALA A 17 -2.09 -18.71 1.29
C ALA A 17 -3.22 -17.76 1.70
N VAL A 18 -4.37 -17.82 1.02
CA VAL A 18 -5.64 -17.14 1.36
C VAL A 18 -6.75 -18.16 1.17
N GLU A 19 -7.63 -18.28 2.15
CA GLU A 19 -8.67 -19.31 2.20
C GLU A 19 -10.05 -18.66 2.34
N ASP A 20 -10.92 -18.92 1.36
CA ASP A 20 -12.34 -18.52 1.30
C ASP A 20 -12.68 -17.21 2.01
N THR A 21 -12.10 -16.12 1.51
CA THR A 21 -12.27 -14.80 2.10
C THR A 21 -13.33 -14.02 1.34
N SER A 22 -14.40 -13.62 2.05
CA SER A 22 -15.39 -12.67 1.56
C SER A 22 -15.36 -11.41 2.44
N LEU A 23 -15.14 -10.25 1.80
CA LEU A 23 -14.92 -8.99 2.51
C LEU A 23 -15.37 -7.81 1.65
N VAL A 24 -15.93 -6.79 2.28
CA VAL A 24 -16.28 -5.53 1.64
C VAL A 24 -15.48 -4.41 2.32
N LEU A 25 -14.62 -3.77 1.54
CA LEU A 25 -13.82 -2.63 1.97
C LEU A 25 -14.42 -1.34 1.38
N THR A 26 -14.73 -0.40 2.25
CA THR A 26 -15.23 0.94 1.90
C THR A 26 -14.19 2.00 2.24
N ASN A 27 -14.51 3.27 2.00
CA ASN A 27 -13.65 4.39 2.42
C ASN A 27 -13.30 4.27 3.90
N GLY A 28 -12.05 4.52 4.21
CA GLY A 28 -11.48 4.40 5.54
C GLY A 28 -10.17 3.61 5.55
N VAL A 29 -9.56 3.53 6.71
CA VAL A 29 -8.27 2.86 6.94
C VAL A 29 -8.51 1.47 7.53
N TRP A 30 -8.14 0.46 6.76
CA TRP A 30 -8.26 -0.97 7.07
C TRP A 30 -6.89 -1.51 7.46
N ARG A 31 -6.72 -1.86 8.72
CA ARG A 31 -5.51 -2.52 9.21
C ARG A 31 -5.69 -4.03 9.16
N ILE A 32 -4.72 -4.72 8.56
CA ILE A 32 -4.65 -6.19 8.55
C ILE A 32 -3.43 -6.60 9.37
N SER A 33 -3.66 -7.11 10.56
CA SER A 33 -2.63 -7.60 11.48
C SER A 33 -2.48 -9.12 11.36
N GLY A 34 -1.33 -9.63 11.75
CA GLY A 34 -1.09 -11.07 11.77
C GLY A 34 0.40 -11.40 11.78
N ILE A 35 0.72 -12.62 12.25
CA ILE A 35 2.10 -13.11 12.32
C ILE A 35 2.75 -13.20 10.93
N SER A 36 4.07 -13.26 10.89
CA SER A 36 4.81 -13.46 9.64
C SER A 36 4.35 -14.73 8.91
N LYS A 37 4.24 -14.67 7.57
CA LYS A 37 3.87 -15.79 6.69
C LYS A 37 2.41 -16.28 6.85
N CYS A 38 1.51 -15.55 7.51
CA CYS A 38 0.09 -15.92 7.63
C CYS A 38 -0.74 -15.66 6.37
N GLY A 39 -0.20 -14.95 5.35
CA GLY A 39 -0.87 -14.71 4.06
C GLY A 39 -1.09 -13.23 3.70
N LYS A 40 -0.78 -12.25 4.57
CA LYS A 40 -1.02 -10.80 4.36
C LYS A 40 -0.53 -10.31 2.99
N THR A 41 0.75 -10.50 2.68
CA THR A 41 1.31 -10.06 1.39
C THR A 41 0.62 -10.73 0.20
N THR A 42 0.15 -11.98 0.33
CA THR A 42 -0.63 -12.64 -0.73
C THR A 42 -2.00 -11.97 -0.90
N LEU A 43 -2.68 -11.66 0.21
CA LEU A 43 -3.95 -10.92 0.17
C LEU A 43 -3.76 -9.55 -0.48
N LEU A 44 -2.70 -8.79 -0.09
CA LEU A 44 -2.42 -7.51 -0.74
C LEU A 44 -2.11 -7.65 -2.24
N ARG A 45 -1.40 -8.70 -2.65
CA ARG A 45 -1.16 -8.96 -4.08
C ARG A 45 -2.43 -9.30 -4.86
N LEU A 46 -3.41 -9.93 -4.23
CA LEU A 46 -4.74 -10.12 -4.80
C LEU A 46 -5.46 -8.78 -4.95
N LEU A 47 -5.49 -7.98 -3.88
CA LEU A 47 -6.11 -6.66 -3.86
C LEU A 47 -5.48 -5.67 -4.85
N THR A 48 -4.19 -5.80 -5.14
CA THR A 48 -3.50 -4.97 -6.14
C THR A 48 -3.59 -5.54 -7.57
N GLY A 49 -4.17 -6.74 -7.74
CA GLY A 49 -4.22 -7.43 -9.03
C GLY A 49 -2.86 -7.96 -9.51
N SER A 50 -1.83 -7.93 -8.65
CA SER A 50 -0.50 -8.46 -8.97
C SER A 50 -0.50 -9.98 -9.13
N VAL A 51 -1.47 -10.66 -8.52
CA VAL A 51 -1.77 -12.08 -8.73
C VAL A 51 -3.27 -12.29 -8.88
N LYS A 52 -3.66 -13.27 -9.71
CA LYS A 52 -5.07 -13.69 -9.83
C LYS A 52 -5.42 -14.65 -8.70
N PRO A 53 -6.66 -14.64 -8.20
CA PRO A 53 -7.15 -15.65 -7.28
C PRO A 53 -7.17 -17.02 -7.95
N THR A 54 -7.11 -18.09 -7.17
CA THR A 54 -7.37 -19.47 -7.64
C THR A 54 -8.86 -19.69 -7.76
N GLU A 55 -9.63 -19.13 -6.81
CA GLU A 55 -11.10 -19.18 -6.78
C GLU A 55 -11.63 -17.81 -6.34
N GLY A 56 -12.89 -17.54 -6.67
CA GLY A 56 -13.60 -16.32 -6.32
C GLY A 56 -13.35 -15.17 -7.28
N LYS A 57 -13.90 -13.99 -6.94
CA LYS A 57 -13.84 -12.77 -7.77
C LYS A 57 -13.59 -11.54 -6.92
N LEU A 58 -12.89 -10.56 -7.50
CA LEU A 58 -12.70 -9.23 -6.92
C LEU A 58 -13.40 -8.18 -7.78
N PHE A 59 -14.09 -7.25 -7.11
CA PHE A 59 -14.78 -6.16 -7.75
C PHE A 59 -14.33 -4.82 -7.19
N TYR A 60 -14.17 -3.84 -8.04
CA TYR A 60 -14.00 -2.45 -7.69
C TYR A 60 -15.16 -1.63 -8.27
N ASN A 61 -15.95 -1.00 -7.41
CA ASN A 61 -17.17 -0.28 -7.79
C ASN A 61 -18.05 -1.12 -8.75
N GLU A 62 -18.37 -2.37 -8.35
CA GLU A 62 -19.22 -3.33 -9.07
C GLU A 62 -18.62 -3.90 -10.38
N ARG A 63 -17.43 -3.44 -10.79
CA ARG A 63 -16.73 -3.96 -11.97
C ARG A 63 -15.72 -5.02 -11.58
N ASN A 64 -15.69 -6.13 -12.32
CA ASN A 64 -14.68 -7.16 -12.09
C ASN A 64 -13.28 -6.57 -12.34
N MET A 65 -12.46 -6.57 -11.31
CA MET A 65 -11.16 -5.94 -11.31
C MET A 65 -10.21 -6.51 -12.39
N PHE A 66 -10.33 -7.79 -12.73
CA PHE A 66 -9.46 -8.44 -13.71
C PHE A 66 -9.94 -8.29 -15.16
N GLU A 67 -11.20 -7.92 -15.37
CA GLU A 67 -11.75 -7.58 -16.69
C GLU A 67 -11.43 -6.14 -17.06
N ASP A 68 -11.35 -5.25 -16.08
CA ASP A 68 -11.06 -3.82 -16.26
C ASP A 68 -9.79 -3.39 -15.50
N TYR A 69 -8.77 -4.25 -15.52
CA TYR A 69 -7.54 -4.05 -14.76
C TYR A 69 -6.79 -2.74 -15.05
N PRO A 70 -6.68 -2.25 -16.30
CA PRO A 70 -6.04 -0.97 -16.58
C PRO A 70 -6.71 0.21 -15.85
N GLN A 71 -8.03 0.25 -15.77
CA GLN A 71 -8.77 1.30 -15.06
C GLN A 71 -8.56 1.19 -13.55
N TYR A 72 -8.63 -0.02 -12.99
CA TYR A 72 -8.33 -0.22 -11.57
C TYR A 72 -6.89 0.18 -11.23
N LYS A 73 -5.92 -0.18 -12.08
CA LYS A 73 -4.50 0.18 -11.88
C LYS A 73 -4.28 1.70 -11.89
N ALA A 74 -5.06 2.46 -12.65
CA ALA A 74 -4.95 3.92 -12.70
C ALA A 74 -5.31 4.60 -11.36
N VAL A 75 -6.22 3.99 -10.59
CA VAL A 75 -6.68 4.48 -9.29
C VAL A 75 -5.98 3.81 -8.10
N LEU A 76 -5.03 2.91 -8.37
CA LEU A 76 -4.30 2.16 -7.35
C LEU A 76 -2.98 2.83 -6.99
N GLY A 77 -2.68 2.91 -5.70
CA GLY A 77 -1.35 3.14 -5.13
C GLY A 77 -0.88 1.90 -4.37
N TYR A 78 0.38 1.53 -4.55
CA TYR A 78 0.92 0.34 -3.89
C TYR A 78 2.34 0.54 -3.38
N LEU A 79 2.56 0.23 -2.11
CA LEU A 79 3.87 0.07 -1.50
C LEU A 79 4.06 -1.42 -1.16
N PRO A 80 4.96 -2.14 -1.85
CA PRO A 80 5.30 -3.52 -1.49
C PRO A 80 6.18 -3.58 -0.24
N GLN A 81 6.14 -4.69 0.51
CA GLN A 81 6.96 -4.95 1.69
C GLN A 81 8.47 -4.79 1.41
N HIS A 82 8.92 -5.26 0.26
CA HIS A 82 10.29 -5.06 -0.23
C HIS A 82 10.25 -4.08 -1.39
N PHE A 83 10.47 -2.80 -1.06
CA PHE A 83 10.55 -1.74 -2.03
C PHE A 83 12.01 -1.55 -2.45
N GLU A 84 12.34 -2.02 -3.64
CA GLU A 84 13.68 -1.92 -4.23
C GLU A 84 13.60 -1.15 -5.57
N PRO A 85 13.62 0.19 -5.53
CA PRO A 85 13.65 1.00 -6.74
C PRO A 85 15.01 0.90 -7.41
N ASP A 86 15.04 1.16 -8.72
CA ASP A 86 16.30 1.19 -9.46
C ASP A 86 17.27 2.24 -8.88
N HIS A 87 18.44 1.75 -8.50
CA HIS A 87 19.45 2.50 -7.76
C HIS A 87 20.17 3.58 -8.58
N VAL A 88 20.04 3.57 -9.91
CA VAL A 88 20.68 4.55 -10.80
C VAL A 88 20.00 5.92 -10.77
N PHE A 89 18.71 5.95 -10.42
CA PHE A 89 17.95 7.20 -10.34
C PHE A 89 18.27 8.02 -9.10
N THR A 90 18.17 9.35 -9.23
CA THR A 90 17.92 10.23 -8.08
C THR A 90 16.49 10.07 -7.62
N VAL A 91 16.18 10.53 -6.41
CA VAL A 91 14.78 10.49 -5.87
C VAL A 91 13.81 11.19 -6.82
N LYS A 92 14.15 12.39 -7.28
CA LYS A 92 13.33 13.19 -8.18
C LYS A 92 13.15 12.54 -9.55
N GLU A 93 14.22 12.00 -10.13
CA GLU A 93 14.15 11.28 -11.40
C GLU A 93 13.25 10.06 -11.30
N TYR A 94 13.37 9.28 -10.24
CA TYR A 94 12.52 8.13 -9.98
C TYR A 94 11.03 8.50 -9.87
N LEU A 95 10.71 9.51 -9.04
CA LEU A 95 9.32 9.95 -8.88
C LEU A 95 8.74 10.52 -10.18
N ASN A 96 9.55 11.21 -10.99
CA ASN A 96 9.13 11.68 -12.31
C ASN A 96 8.90 10.52 -13.28
N TYR A 97 9.76 9.51 -13.27
CA TYR A 97 9.61 8.29 -14.06
C TYR A 97 8.32 7.56 -13.72
N ILE A 98 8.07 7.32 -12.42
CA ILE A 98 6.83 6.68 -11.95
C ILE A 98 5.59 7.53 -12.30
N SER A 99 5.67 8.86 -12.20
CA SER A 99 4.57 9.75 -12.59
C SER A 99 4.21 9.59 -14.08
N ALA A 100 5.23 9.52 -14.95
CA ALA A 100 5.02 9.29 -16.37
C ALA A 100 4.41 7.90 -16.63
N TYR A 101 4.92 6.87 -15.95
CA TYR A 101 4.37 5.50 -16.03
C TYR A 101 2.90 5.43 -15.59
N LYS A 102 2.51 6.26 -14.60
CA LYS A 102 1.11 6.41 -14.14
C LYS A 102 0.27 7.31 -15.05
N GLY A 103 0.79 7.79 -16.17
CA GLY A 103 0.06 8.62 -17.13
C GLY A 103 -0.15 10.08 -16.72
N LEU A 104 0.62 10.59 -15.74
CA LEU A 104 0.52 11.99 -15.33
C LEU A 104 1.12 12.92 -16.38
N SER A 105 0.43 14.01 -16.69
CA SER A 105 0.96 15.08 -17.56
C SER A 105 2.20 15.73 -16.94
N LYS A 106 3.04 16.38 -17.75
CA LYS A 106 4.24 17.11 -17.27
C LYS A 106 3.91 18.11 -16.15
N LYS A 107 2.78 18.83 -16.25
CA LYS A 107 2.32 19.78 -15.23
C LYS A 107 1.94 19.07 -13.93
N GLN A 108 1.21 17.96 -14.02
CA GLN A 108 0.84 17.13 -12.87
C GLN A 108 2.08 16.49 -12.22
N THR A 109 2.99 15.92 -13.02
CA THR A 109 4.26 15.35 -12.53
C THR A 109 5.03 16.36 -11.70
N LYS A 110 5.30 17.57 -12.25
CA LYS A 110 6.04 18.62 -11.54
C LYS A 110 5.39 18.96 -10.19
N ARG A 111 4.07 19.18 -10.19
CA ARG A 111 3.32 19.52 -8.97
C ARG A 111 3.33 18.38 -7.96
N ARG A 112 2.95 17.17 -8.36
CA ARG A 112 2.79 16.02 -7.47
C ARG A 112 4.11 15.50 -6.91
N THR A 113 5.16 15.52 -7.72
CA THR A 113 6.51 15.20 -7.24
C THR A 113 6.96 16.20 -6.17
N ALA A 114 6.71 17.50 -6.37
CA ALA A 114 7.05 18.52 -5.38
C ALA A 114 6.24 18.36 -4.08
N GLU A 115 4.92 18.13 -4.19
CA GLU A 115 4.03 17.85 -3.05
C GLU A 115 4.54 16.63 -2.25
N ALA A 116 4.82 15.51 -2.92
CA ALA A 116 5.28 14.28 -2.26
C ALA A 116 6.68 14.43 -1.62
N LEU A 117 7.61 15.14 -2.29
CA LEU A 117 8.94 15.43 -1.75
C LEU A 117 8.86 16.31 -0.49
N GLY A 118 7.97 17.31 -0.48
CA GLY A 118 7.77 18.17 0.69
C GLY A 118 7.13 17.40 1.84
N ALA A 119 6.01 16.75 1.60
CA ALA A 119 5.25 16.01 2.59
C ALA A 119 6.10 14.94 3.30
N LEU A 120 6.88 14.17 2.55
CA LEU A 120 7.72 13.08 3.09
C LEU A 120 9.13 13.52 3.49
N ARG A 121 9.38 14.83 3.61
CA ARG A 121 10.69 15.41 4.00
C ARG A 121 11.85 14.84 3.16
N LEU A 122 11.63 14.70 1.85
CA LEU A 122 12.62 14.20 0.90
C LEU A 122 13.24 15.33 0.04
N TRP A 123 12.82 16.59 0.28
CA TRP A 123 13.24 17.73 -0.54
C TRP A 123 14.76 17.91 -0.58
N GLU A 124 15.44 17.82 0.56
CA GLU A 124 16.88 18.01 0.69
C GLU A 124 17.70 16.87 0.05
N VAL A 125 17.07 15.73 -0.17
CA VAL A 125 17.73 14.56 -0.78
C VAL A 125 17.23 14.25 -2.19
N ARG A 126 16.39 15.12 -2.77
CA ARG A 126 15.74 14.88 -4.07
C ARG A 126 16.69 14.63 -5.23
N ASP A 127 17.87 15.23 -5.18
CA ASP A 127 18.91 15.10 -6.21
C ASP A 127 19.98 14.06 -5.85
N LYS A 128 19.84 13.38 -4.70
CA LYS A 128 20.71 12.26 -4.32
C LYS A 128 20.23 10.96 -4.98
N LYS A 129 21.19 10.12 -5.36
CA LYS A 129 20.89 8.77 -5.86
C LYS A 129 20.25 7.92 -4.76
N ILE A 130 19.22 7.13 -5.12
CA ILE A 130 18.49 6.26 -4.18
C ILE A 130 19.44 5.26 -3.50
N ALA A 131 20.47 4.78 -4.22
CA ALA A 131 21.51 3.93 -3.65
C ALA A 131 22.18 4.50 -2.38
N ARG A 132 22.24 5.83 -2.24
CA ARG A 132 22.90 6.53 -1.13
C ARG A 132 21.97 6.88 0.03
N LEU A 133 20.69 6.49 -0.03
CA LEU A 133 19.72 6.75 0.99
C LEU A 133 19.76 5.69 2.10
N SER A 134 19.37 6.09 3.33
CA SER A 134 19.07 5.15 4.41
C SER A 134 17.87 4.26 4.05
N LYS A 135 17.67 3.17 4.78
CA LYS A 135 16.49 2.31 4.59
C LYS A 135 15.17 3.09 4.84
N GLY A 136 15.10 3.90 5.90
CA GLY A 136 13.94 4.74 6.18
C GLY A 136 13.68 5.77 5.08
N MET A 137 14.73 6.45 4.57
CA MET A 137 14.58 7.36 3.43
C MET A 137 14.08 6.62 2.17
N ARG A 138 14.56 5.43 1.88
CA ARG A 138 14.06 4.61 0.76
C ARG A 138 12.60 4.21 0.96
N GLN A 139 12.22 3.86 2.17
CA GLN A 139 10.83 3.58 2.52
C GLN A 139 9.92 4.79 2.26
N ARG A 140 10.36 6.00 2.65
CA ARG A 140 9.63 7.24 2.36
C ARG A 140 9.52 7.51 0.84
N VAL A 141 10.55 7.20 0.05
CA VAL A 141 10.45 7.24 -1.43
C VAL A 141 9.40 6.24 -1.94
N GLY A 142 9.32 5.05 -1.34
CA GLY A 142 8.30 4.05 -1.65
C GLY A 142 6.87 4.54 -1.34
N ILE A 143 6.68 5.23 -0.21
CA ILE A 143 5.41 5.86 0.13
C ILE A 143 5.09 6.98 -0.88
N ALA A 144 6.09 7.84 -1.21
CA ALA A 144 5.93 8.92 -2.17
C ALA A 144 5.40 8.41 -3.52
N GLN A 145 6.01 7.35 -4.07
CA GLN A 145 5.59 6.78 -5.35
C GLN A 145 4.18 6.17 -5.30
N ALA A 146 3.76 5.64 -4.15
CA ALA A 146 2.44 5.06 -4.00
C ALA A 146 1.33 6.12 -4.08
N VAL A 147 1.57 7.34 -3.58
CA VAL A 147 0.57 8.42 -3.52
C VAL A 147 0.58 9.40 -4.68
N LEU A 148 1.53 9.31 -5.63
CA LEU A 148 1.74 10.26 -6.73
C LEU A 148 0.48 10.53 -7.58
N ASN A 149 -0.28 9.50 -7.92
CA ASN A 149 -1.49 9.63 -8.74
C ASN A 149 -2.73 9.99 -7.92
N ARG A 150 -2.60 10.28 -6.62
CA ARG A 150 -3.73 10.45 -5.69
C ARG A 150 -4.71 9.28 -5.80
N PRO A 151 -4.26 8.08 -5.48
CA PRO A 151 -5.03 6.86 -5.70
C PRO A 151 -6.35 6.88 -4.90
N GLU A 152 -7.37 6.23 -5.42
CA GLU A 152 -8.63 5.97 -4.73
C GLU A 152 -8.52 4.74 -3.80
N VAL A 153 -7.65 3.79 -4.18
CA VAL A 153 -7.29 2.62 -3.39
C VAL A 153 -5.78 2.66 -3.12
N LEU A 154 -5.40 2.70 -1.85
CA LEU A 154 -4.01 2.71 -1.41
C LEU A 154 -3.70 1.46 -0.59
N VAL A 155 -2.75 0.67 -1.05
CA VAL A 155 -2.34 -0.59 -0.41
C VAL A 155 -0.89 -0.45 0.05
N LEU A 156 -0.65 -0.60 1.35
CA LEU A 156 0.65 -0.41 1.98
C LEU A 156 1.05 -1.67 2.77
N ASP A 157 2.09 -2.36 2.32
CA ASP A 157 2.59 -3.56 2.99
C ASP A 157 3.71 -3.20 3.96
N GLU A 158 3.41 -3.22 5.27
CA GLU A 158 4.30 -2.84 6.37
C GLU A 158 4.94 -1.44 6.16
N PRO A 159 4.16 -0.36 6.00
CA PRO A 159 4.68 0.96 5.62
C PRO A 159 5.61 1.59 6.65
N SER A 160 5.45 1.28 7.93
CA SER A 160 6.31 1.76 9.02
C SER A 160 7.61 0.96 9.17
N ALA A 161 7.77 -0.14 8.42
CA ALA A 161 9.01 -0.90 8.44
C ALA A 161 10.21 0.00 8.08
N TYR A 162 11.28 -0.08 8.89
CA TYR A 162 12.49 0.73 8.75
C TYR A 162 12.37 2.23 9.05
N LEU A 163 11.21 2.72 9.47
CA LEU A 163 11.04 4.07 9.98
C LEU A 163 11.45 4.14 11.46
N ASP A 164 12.15 5.20 11.86
CA ASP A 164 12.33 5.52 13.26
C ASP A 164 11.04 6.15 13.83
N GLU A 165 10.98 6.34 15.14
CA GLU A 165 9.80 6.89 15.83
C GLU A 165 9.34 8.24 15.27
N ARG A 166 10.27 9.11 14.88
CA ARG A 166 9.95 10.44 14.31
C ARG A 166 9.43 10.32 12.87
N GLU A 167 10.02 9.42 12.09
CA GLU A 167 9.61 9.13 10.72
C GLU A 167 8.25 8.45 10.69
N GLU A 168 7.98 7.57 11.65
CA GLU A 168 6.69 6.91 11.82
C GLU A 168 5.60 7.91 12.21
N ASN A 169 5.85 8.80 13.18
CA ASN A 169 4.91 9.87 13.54
C ASN A 169 4.59 10.75 12.33
N LEU A 170 5.61 11.16 11.57
CA LEU A 170 5.41 11.93 10.34
C LEU A 170 4.54 11.17 9.33
N PHE A 171 4.77 9.86 9.16
CA PHE A 171 3.95 9.04 8.26
C PHE A 171 2.48 9.07 8.69
N TYR A 172 2.18 8.93 9.98
CA TYR A 172 0.81 8.95 10.48
C TYR A 172 0.16 10.32 10.44
N GLU A 173 0.90 11.41 10.71
CA GLU A 173 0.41 12.79 10.53
C GLU A 173 -0.02 13.04 9.08
N LEU A 174 0.82 12.65 8.12
CA LEU A 174 0.55 12.81 6.70
C LEU A 174 -0.57 11.88 6.21
N ALA A 175 -0.68 10.71 6.81
CA ALA A 175 -1.71 9.75 6.48
C ALA A 175 -3.12 10.35 6.68
N GLY A 176 -3.34 11.15 7.74
CA GLY A 176 -4.60 11.85 7.99
C GLY A 176 -5.06 12.72 6.82
N GLU A 177 -4.14 13.42 6.15
CA GLU A 177 -4.47 14.23 4.97
C GLU A 177 -4.60 13.41 3.68
N PHE A 178 -3.75 12.39 3.50
CA PHE A 178 -3.72 11.58 2.29
C PHE A 178 -4.76 10.47 2.26
N PHE A 179 -5.33 10.09 3.40
CA PHE A 179 -6.22 8.92 3.50
C PHE A 179 -7.71 9.27 3.49
N GLN A 180 -8.06 10.56 3.59
CA GLN A 180 -9.46 11.00 3.55
C GLN A 180 -10.15 10.57 2.24
N ASP A 181 -11.37 10.10 2.38
CA ASP A 181 -12.24 9.68 1.27
C ASP A 181 -11.65 8.57 0.36
N ARG A 182 -10.81 7.69 0.90
CA ARG A 182 -10.15 6.60 0.15
C ARG A 182 -10.31 5.26 0.85
N ILE A 183 -10.09 4.19 0.10
CA ILE A 183 -9.88 2.86 0.67
C ILE A 183 -8.38 2.73 0.93
N VAL A 184 -7.97 2.69 2.18
CA VAL A 184 -6.57 2.51 2.56
C VAL A 184 -6.42 1.18 3.28
N ILE A 185 -5.50 0.35 2.82
CA ILE A 185 -5.25 -0.97 3.39
C ILE A 185 -3.79 -1.02 3.84
N ILE A 186 -3.59 -1.23 5.13
CA ILE A 186 -2.26 -1.27 5.76
C ILE A 186 -2.06 -2.64 6.40
N THR A 187 -0.90 -3.26 6.17
CA THR A 187 -0.52 -4.43 6.94
C THR A 187 0.48 -4.07 8.03
N GLU A 188 0.36 -4.77 9.15
CA GLU A 188 1.31 -4.71 10.26
C GLU A 188 1.67 -6.11 10.74
N ARG A 189 2.85 -6.23 11.36
CA ARG A 189 3.19 -7.42 12.12
C ARG A 189 2.56 -7.31 13.50
N SER A 190 1.76 -8.30 13.88
CA SER A 190 1.48 -8.49 15.31
C SER A 190 2.78 -8.95 15.98
N SER A 191 3.40 -8.09 16.80
CA SER A 191 4.29 -8.53 17.86
C SER A 191 3.42 -9.16 18.94
N LEU A 192 3.89 -10.23 19.57
CA LEU A 192 3.22 -10.85 20.74
C LEU A 192 3.15 -9.91 21.95
N ASP A 193 3.92 -8.83 21.93
CA ASP A 193 3.87 -7.74 22.88
C ASP A 193 2.96 -6.67 22.34
N GLU A 194 1.82 -6.47 22.99
CA GLU A 194 0.82 -5.41 22.76
C GLU A 194 1.37 -4.00 23.04
N ALA A 195 2.44 -3.61 22.39
CA ALA A 195 2.75 -2.20 22.27
C ALA A 195 1.64 -1.60 21.40
N LYS A 196 0.79 -0.77 22.02
CA LYS A 196 -0.25 0.02 21.35
C LYS A 196 0.32 0.57 20.06
N SER A 197 -0.10 0.00 18.94
CA SER A 197 0.26 0.55 17.63
C SER A 197 -0.26 1.98 17.59
N ARG A 198 0.59 2.96 17.33
CA ARG A 198 0.19 4.37 17.17
C ARG A 198 -0.77 4.57 15.99
N CYS A 199 -0.94 3.53 15.19
CA CYS A 199 -1.97 3.42 14.16
C CYS A 199 -3.40 3.42 14.70
N GLU A 200 -3.64 3.12 16.00
CA GLU A 200 -5.00 2.88 16.50
C GLU A 200 -5.94 4.06 16.30
N GLU A 201 -5.42 5.30 16.43
CA GLU A 201 -6.24 6.51 16.28
C GLU A 201 -6.66 6.81 14.83
N MET A 202 -6.00 6.17 13.86
CA MET A 202 -6.24 6.40 12.42
C MET A 202 -6.96 5.25 11.74
N VAL A 203 -7.11 4.12 12.42
CA VAL A 203 -7.67 2.89 11.86
C VAL A 203 -9.16 2.85 12.12
N ASP A 204 -9.95 2.85 11.05
CA ASP A 204 -11.41 2.69 11.15
C ASP A 204 -11.81 1.22 11.36
N TRP A 205 -11.02 0.29 10.77
CA TRP A 205 -11.35 -1.15 10.76
C TRP A 205 -10.13 -2.02 11.02
N ASN A 206 -10.27 -2.95 11.95
CA ASN A 206 -9.24 -3.93 12.29
C ASN A 206 -9.61 -5.32 11.81
N LEU A 207 -8.71 -5.91 11.02
CA LEU A 207 -8.81 -7.30 10.56
C LEU A 207 -7.61 -8.08 11.08
N THR A 208 -7.83 -9.34 11.42
CA THR A 208 -6.74 -10.28 11.74
C THR A 208 -6.62 -11.30 10.65
N MET A 209 -5.38 -11.69 10.36
CA MET A 209 -5.12 -12.79 9.43
C MET A 209 -4.32 -13.90 10.12
N LYS A 210 -4.88 -15.12 10.11
CA LYS A 210 -4.26 -16.30 10.71
C LYS A 210 -4.41 -17.50 9.77
N ASN A 211 -3.29 -18.11 9.39
CA ASN A 211 -3.28 -19.32 8.53
C ASN A 211 -4.10 -19.18 7.24
N GLY A 212 -4.02 -18.04 6.58
CA GLY A 212 -4.74 -17.78 5.33
C GLY A 212 -6.18 -17.28 5.50
N LYS A 213 -6.74 -17.30 6.69
CA LYS A 213 -8.10 -16.83 7.00
C LYS A 213 -8.09 -15.39 7.52
N VAL A 214 -9.00 -14.57 7.02
CA VAL A 214 -9.23 -13.20 7.49
C VAL A 214 -10.43 -13.21 8.43
N GLY A 215 -10.29 -12.58 9.60
CA GLY A 215 -11.36 -12.37 10.57
C GLY A 215 -11.43 -10.91 11.02
N SER A 216 -12.61 -10.44 11.39
CA SER A 216 -12.78 -9.18 12.13
C SER A 216 -12.42 -9.38 13.60
N ILE A 217 -11.79 -8.40 14.23
CA ILE A 217 -11.64 -8.33 15.69
C ILE A 217 -12.88 -7.72 16.29
#